data_888082c4f60b8b1454a4adb09641ec33
#
_entry.id   888082c4f60b8b1454a4adb09641ec33
#
_cell.length_a   1.000
_cell.length_b   1.000
_cell.length_c   1.000
_cell.angle_alpha   90.00
_cell.angle_beta   90.00
_cell.angle_gamma   90.00
#
_symmetry.space_group_name_H-M   'P 1'
#
loop_
_entity.id
_entity.type
_entity.pdbx_description
1 polymer ?
#
loop_
_entity_poly.entity_id
_entity_poly.type
_entity_poly.pdbx_seq_one_letter_code
_entity_poly.pdbx_strand_id
1 'polypeptide(L)'
;LAGDAKTLTPATPGFRLGPHTYLPTREIPPGFQFLHCLINAADGGESTLTDGAALIEELKATRPDDYEILSTRRWVFFNRGPGIDHRFSAPIIDPLGGEGVPTIRAFYPVRAFPDMPDADVGEAYAALRRFHALADDPRFELTFRLGPGDIMCFDNRRVMHGRKAFSGSGQRHLQGVYIDRDEILSTARAVNRARAARQTP
;
A
#
# COMPACT_ATOMS: atom_id res chain seq x y z
N LEU A 1 -7.70 -6.59 -21.88
CA LEU A 1 -8.92 -6.59 -21.08
C LEU A 1 -8.93 -5.32 -20.24
N ALA A 2 -9.61 -4.27 -20.72
CA ALA A 2 -9.84 -3.04 -20.00
C ALA A 2 -10.81 -3.35 -18.85
N GLY A 3 -10.31 -3.57 -17.65
CA GLY A 3 -11.11 -3.63 -16.44
C GLY A 3 -11.53 -2.21 -16.07
N ASP A 4 -12.82 -2.00 -15.90
CA ASP A 4 -13.41 -0.75 -15.46
C ASP A 4 -12.75 -0.25 -14.17
N ALA A 5 -11.89 0.75 -14.30
CA ALA A 5 -11.23 1.44 -13.19
C ALA A 5 -12.22 2.42 -12.52
N LYS A 6 -13.34 1.93 -12.02
CA LYS A 6 -14.27 2.70 -11.18
C LYS A 6 -14.28 2.18 -9.76
N THR A 7 -13.13 2.26 -9.09
CA THR A 7 -13.13 2.31 -7.63
C THR A 7 -12.90 3.76 -7.21
N LEU A 8 -13.90 4.58 -7.41
CA LEU A 8 -14.04 5.83 -6.69
C LEU A 8 -14.30 5.45 -5.23
N THR A 9 -13.24 5.31 -4.43
CA THR A 9 -13.41 5.47 -2.99
C THR A 9 -13.77 6.94 -2.82
N PRO A 10 -14.99 7.29 -2.38
CA PRO A 10 -15.31 8.69 -2.13
C PRO A 10 -14.29 9.19 -1.13
N ALA A 11 -13.51 10.18 -1.52
CA ALA A 11 -12.66 10.88 -0.59
C ALA A 11 -13.60 11.59 0.38
N THR A 12 -13.83 11.00 1.55
CA THR A 12 -14.67 11.61 2.57
C THR A 12 -13.90 12.80 3.14
N PRO A 13 -14.39 14.04 2.95
CA PRO A 13 -13.79 15.22 3.54
C PRO A 13 -13.74 15.09 5.07
N GLY A 14 -12.74 15.70 5.70
CA GLY A 14 -12.59 15.73 7.15
C GLY A 14 -11.85 14.53 7.76
N PHE A 15 -11.64 13.42 7.03
CA PHE A 15 -10.95 12.25 7.57
C PHE A 15 -9.58 12.04 6.93
N ARG A 16 -8.60 11.74 7.80
CA ARG A 16 -7.30 11.21 7.40
C ARG A 16 -7.47 9.79 6.85
N LEU A 17 -6.70 9.46 5.82
CA LEU A 17 -6.50 8.11 5.34
C LEU A 17 -5.13 7.63 5.83
N GLY A 18 -5.10 6.72 6.81
CA GLY A 18 -3.85 6.21 7.39
C GLY A 18 -3.01 5.40 6.39
N PRO A 19 -1.74 5.12 6.73
CA PRO A 19 -0.85 4.35 5.88
C PRO A 19 -1.42 2.96 5.57
N HIS A 20 -1.51 2.60 4.28
CA HIS A 20 -2.04 1.31 3.84
C HIS A 20 -1.46 0.91 2.48
N THR A 21 -1.53 -0.39 2.16
CA THR A 21 -1.26 -0.93 0.84
C THR A 21 -2.56 -1.19 0.09
N TYR A 22 -2.51 -1.15 -1.24
CA TYR A 22 -3.70 -1.36 -2.06
C TYR A 22 -3.93 -2.84 -2.37
N LEU A 23 -5.19 -3.28 -2.28
CA LEU A 23 -5.65 -4.65 -2.57
C LEU A 23 -4.85 -5.77 -1.84
N PRO A 24 -4.66 -5.68 -0.52
CA PRO A 24 -4.02 -6.75 0.25
C PRO A 24 -4.83 -8.05 0.22
N THR A 25 -6.07 -8.00 -0.29
CA THR A 25 -7.03 -9.10 -0.41
C THR A 25 -6.76 -10.04 -1.57
N ARG A 26 -5.81 -9.70 -2.44
CA ARG A 26 -5.38 -10.56 -3.54
C ARG A 26 -4.20 -11.43 -3.13
N GLU A 27 -4.12 -12.64 -3.69
CA GLU A 27 -2.94 -13.50 -3.54
C GLU A 27 -1.68 -12.74 -3.96
N ILE A 28 -1.72 -12.11 -5.13
CA ILE A 28 -0.67 -11.23 -5.64
C ILE A 28 -1.24 -9.81 -5.69
N PRO A 29 -0.92 -8.94 -4.71
CA PRO A 29 -1.28 -7.53 -4.79
C PRO A 29 -0.61 -6.84 -5.97
N PRO A 30 -1.20 -5.77 -6.53
CA PRO A 30 -0.56 -4.97 -7.59
C PRO A 30 0.86 -4.57 -7.19
N GLY A 31 1.80 -4.64 -8.15
CA GLY A 31 3.18 -4.30 -7.90
C GLY A 31 3.38 -2.80 -7.71
N PHE A 32 2.79 -2.00 -8.60
CA PHE A 32 2.94 -0.55 -8.58
C PHE A 32 1.60 0.16 -8.61
N GLN A 33 1.54 1.27 -7.90
CA GLN A 33 0.43 2.20 -7.94
C GLN A 33 0.90 3.55 -8.48
N PHE A 34 0.10 4.11 -9.38
CA PHE A 34 0.25 5.47 -9.90
C PHE A 34 -0.95 6.30 -9.45
N LEU A 35 -0.70 7.51 -8.99
CA LEU A 35 -1.72 8.49 -8.67
C LEU A 35 -1.43 9.78 -9.45
N HIS A 36 -2.27 10.07 -10.44
CA HIS A 36 -2.20 11.29 -11.24
C HIS A 36 -3.14 12.34 -10.64
N CYS A 37 -2.59 13.49 -10.32
CA CYS A 37 -3.35 14.61 -9.82
C CYS A 37 -3.95 15.41 -10.98
N LEU A 38 -5.27 15.40 -11.08
CA LEU A 38 -6.00 16.20 -12.06
C LEU A 38 -6.40 17.56 -11.48
N ILE A 39 -6.90 17.56 -10.24
CA ILE A 39 -7.31 18.77 -9.51
C ILE A 39 -6.94 18.59 -8.04
N ASN A 40 -6.37 19.62 -7.42
CA ASN A 40 -6.09 19.64 -5.99
C ASN A 40 -6.21 21.06 -5.42
N ALA A 41 -7.44 21.58 -5.40
CA ALA A 41 -7.79 22.91 -4.91
C ALA A 41 -8.32 22.91 -3.45
N ALA A 42 -8.44 21.73 -2.83
CA ALA A 42 -8.85 21.60 -1.42
C ALA A 42 -7.70 22.01 -0.48
N ASP A 43 -8.06 22.54 0.70
CA ASP A 43 -7.09 22.79 1.77
C ASP A 43 -6.77 21.50 2.52
N GLY A 44 -5.49 21.21 2.75
CA GLY A 44 -5.03 19.92 3.31
C GLY A 44 -4.99 18.82 2.24
N GLY A 45 -5.09 17.57 2.66
CA GLY A 45 -5.12 16.42 1.77
C GLY A 45 -3.76 16.08 1.16
N GLU A 46 -2.69 16.47 1.81
CA GLU A 46 -1.34 16.07 1.44
C GLU A 46 -1.25 14.55 1.35
N SER A 47 -0.58 14.07 0.33
CA SER A 47 -0.27 12.65 0.19
C SER A 47 0.83 12.26 1.17
N THR A 48 0.73 11.06 1.72
CA THR A 48 1.76 10.50 2.59
C THR A 48 2.27 9.19 2.04
N LEU A 49 3.57 8.95 2.18
CA LEU A 49 4.23 7.68 1.90
C LEU A 49 5.03 7.26 3.12
N THR A 50 4.94 5.99 3.49
CA THR A 50 5.72 5.40 4.57
C THR A 50 6.51 4.21 4.03
N ASP A 51 7.84 4.21 4.23
CA ASP A 51 8.69 3.11 3.77
C ASP A 51 8.55 1.89 4.69
N GLY A 52 7.83 0.90 4.22
CA GLY A 52 7.62 -0.34 4.95
C GLY A 52 8.87 -1.16 5.18
N ALA A 53 9.88 -1.09 4.33
CA ALA A 53 11.16 -1.77 4.56
C ALA A 53 11.88 -1.15 5.77
N ALA A 54 11.89 0.17 5.89
CA ALA A 54 12.45 0.85 7.06
C ALA A 54 11.70 0.49 8.35
N LEU A 55 10.36 0.37 8.29
CA LEU A 55 9.57 -0.09 9.44
C LEU A 55 9.91 -1.52 9.86
N ILE A 56 10.15 -2.43 8.91
CA ILE A 56 10.54 -3.81 9.20
C ILE A 56 11.88 -3.85 9.93
N GLU A 57 12.86 -3.08 9.48
CA GLU A 57 14.18 -3.04 10.11
C GLU A 57 14.09 -2.41 11.52
N GLU A 58 13.30 -1.37 11.71
CA GLU A 58 13.04 -0.81 13.04
C GLU A 58 12.36 -1.81 13.97
N LEU A 59 11.34 -2.57 13.48
CA LEU A 59 10.69 -3.62 14.27
C LEU A 59 11.67 -4.72 14.68
N LYS A 60 12.51 -5.20 13.76
CA LYS A 60 13.51 -6.22 14.06
C LYS A 60 14.48 -5.75 15.14
N ALA A 61 14.88 -4.48 15.10
CA ALA A 61 15.84 -3.91 16.03
C ALA A 61 15.24 -3.62 17.40
N THR A 62 14.00 -3.14 17.46
CA THR A 62 13.41 -2.60 18.69
C THR A 62 12.32 -3.47 19.30
N ARG A 63 11.66 -4.31 18.48
CA ARG A 63 10.50 -5.15 18.85
C ARG A 63 10.50 -6.47 18.07
N PRO A 64 11.50 -7.34 18.26
CA PRO A 64 11.63 -8.59 17.48
C PRO A 64 10.42 -9.52 17.63
N ASP A 65 9.78 -9.55 18.82
CA ASP A 65 8.58 -10.36 19.08
C ASP A 65 7.40 -9.87 18.23
N ASP A 66 7.22 -8.55 18.10
CA ASP A 66 6.19 -7.99 17.22
C ASP A 66 6.46 -8.33 15.75
N TYR A 67 7.73 -8.28 15.33
CA TYR A 67 8.11 -8.69 13.97
C TYR A 67 7.78 -10.17 13.73
N GLU A 68 8.10 -11.04 14.66
CA GLU A 68 7.78 -12.47 14.56
C GLU A 68 6.28 -12.69 14.45
N ILE A 69 5.48 -12.08 15.33
CA ILE A 69 4.01 -12.17 15.29
C ILE A 69 3.47 -11.69 13.95
N LEU A 70 3.90 -10.52 13.48
CA LEU A 70 3.41 -9.91 12.24
C LEU A 70 3.85 -10.67 10.98
N SER A 71 4.93 -11.45 11.05
CA SER A 71 5.45 -12.25 9.94
C SER A 71 4.99 -13.71 9.94
N THR A 72 4.40 -14.20 11.06
CA THR A 72 3.98 -15.60 11.17
C THR A 72 2.48 -15.77 11.36
N ARG A 73 1.81 -14.87 12.10
CA ARG A 73 0.37 -14.96 12.33
C ARG A 73 -0.39 -14.48 11.10
N ARG A 74 -1.38 -15.28 10.68
CA ARG A 74 -2.10 -15.04 9.45
C ARG A 74 -3.40 -14.27 9.70
N TRP A 75 -3.82 -13.52 8.69
CA TRP A 75 -5.05 -12.77 8.66
C TRP A 75 -5.77 -13.06 7.35
N VAL A 76 -7.07 -13.27 7.38
CA VAL A 76 -7.87 -13.32 6.15
C VAL A 76 -8.21 -11.91 5.72
N PHE A 77 -7.49 -11.41 4.74
CA PHE A 77 -7.82 -10.15 4.06
C PHE A 77 -9.00 -10.40 3.13
N PHE A 78 -10.01 -9.55 3.18
CA PHE A 78 -11.18 -9.72 2.34
C PHE A 78 -11.69 -8.41 1.75
N ASN A 79 -12.32 -8.52 0.57
CA ASN A 79 -13.09 -7.45 -0.06
C ASN A 79 -14.33 -8.07 -0.70
N ARG A 80 -15.49 -7.73 -0.18
CA ARG A 80 -16.77 -8.29 -0.62
C ARG A 80 -17.69 -7.19 -1.10
N GLY A 81 -18.30 -7.40 -2.27
CA GLY A 81 -19.26 -6.49 -2.89
C GLY A 81 -20.06 -7.22 -3.96
N PRO A 82 -20.96 -6.53 -4.67
CA PRO A 82 -21.70 -7.13 -5.78
C PRO A 82 -20.75 -7.70 -6.85
N GLY A 83 -20.79 -9.01 -7.04
CA GLY A 83 -19.94 -9.72 -8.01
C GLY A 83 -18.46 -9.86 -7.62
N ILE A 84 -18.08 -9.49 -6.39
CA ILE A 84 -16.70 -9.56 -5.90
C ILE A 84 -16.70 -10.22 -4.52
N ASP A 85 -15.86 -11.26 -4.36
CA ASP A 85 -15.53 -11.86 -3.06
C ASP A 85 -14.06 -12.31 -3.09
N HIS A 86 -13.14 -11.36 -2.93
CA HIS A 86 -11.72 -11.64 -2.83
C HIS A 86 -11.36 -11.94 -1.39
N ARG A 87 -10.63 -13.04 -1.17
CA ARG A 87 -10.11 -13.44 0.14
C ARG A 87 -8.73 -14.04 -0.02
N PHE A 88 -7.82 -13.63 0.85
CA PHE A 88 -6.50 -14.22 0.91
C PHE A 88 -5.97 -14.24 2.34
N SER A 89 -5.54 -15.42 2.80
CA SER A 89 -4.92 -15.57 4.12
C SER A 89 -3.41 -15.38 3.99
N ALA A 90 -2.86 -14.41 4.72
CA ALA A 90 -1.43 -14.08 4.72
C ALA A 90 -1.03 -13.39 6.02
N PRO A 91 0.28 -13.34 6.35
CA PRO A 91 0.78 -12.47 7.40
C PRO A 91 0.73 -10.99 6.97
N ILE A 92 0.87 -10.08 7.94
CA ILE A 92 1.01 -8.63 7.68
C ILE A 92 2.32 -8.34 6.96
N ILE A 93 3.41 -8.98 7.39
CA ILE A 93 4.74 -8.92 6.80
C ILE A 93 5.02 -10.29 6.19
N ASP A 94 5.15 -10.36 4.88
CA ASP A 94 5.60 -11.57 4.19
C ASP A 94 7.11 -11.44 3.92
N PRO A 95 7.96 -12.11 4.72
CA PRO A 95 9.41 -12.00 4.58
C PRO A 95 9.95 -12.66 3.30
N LEU A 96 9.16 -13.56 2.70
CA LEU A 96 9.49 -14.28 1.47
C LEU A 96 8.92 -13.62 0.23
N GLY A 97 8.48 -12.38 0.33
CA GLY A 97 7.98 -11.60 -0.79
C GLY A 97 8.92 -11.69 -2.00
N GLY A 98 8.38 -11.65 -3.20
CA GLY A 98 9.13 -11.89 -4.44
C GLY A 98 10.45 -11.10 -4.51
N GLU A 99 11.49 -11.70 -5.06
CA GLU A 99 12.84 -11.12 -5.22
C GLU A 99 13.58 -10.78 -3.91
N GLY A 100 13.21 -11.43 -2.80
CA GLY A 100 13.87 -11.23 -1.50
C GLY A 100 13.55 -9.90 -0.81
N VAL A 101 12.56 -9.16 -1.31
CA VAL A 101 12.05 -7.96 -0.67
C VAL A 101 10.77 -8.31 0.08
N PRO A 102 10.69 -8.05 1.39
CA PRO A 102 9.47 -8.30 2.16
C PRO A 102 8.27 -7.56 1.56
N THR A 103 7.12 -8.23 1.53
CA THR A 103 5.85 -7.64 1.12
C THR A 103 5.03 -7.28 2.35
N ILE A 104 4.47 -6.08 2.39
CA ILE A 104 3.59 -5.63 3.46
C ILE A 104 2.14 -5.64 2.97
N ARG A 105 1.26 -6.16 3.83
CA ARG A 105 -0.19 -6.11 3.68
C ARG A 105 -0.79 -5.25 4.80
N ALA A 106 -0.67 -3.94 4.68
CA ALA A 106 -1.30 -3.00 5.61
C ALA A 106 -2.75 -2.75 5.19
N PHE A 107 -3.65 -2.72 6.16
CA PHE A 107 -5.09 -2.61 5.90
C PHE A 107 -5.80 -1.80 6.99
N TYR A 108 -7.01 -1.38 6.69
CA TYR A 108 -7.94 -0.92 7.72
C TYR A 108 -8.46 -2.12 8.51
N PRO A 109 -8.63 -2.02 9.84
CA PRO A 109 -9.07 -3.13 10.71
C PRO A 109 -10.35 -3.83 10.25
N VAL A 110 -11.20 -3.15 9.52
CA VAL A 110 -12.49 -3.68 9.03
C VAL A 110 -12.39 -4.59 7.80
N ARG A 111 -11.19 -4.79 7.25
CA ARG A 111 -10.98 -5.58 6.02
C ARG A 111 -10.14 -6.82 6.20
N ALA A 112 -9.85 -7.20 7.42
CA ALA A 112 -9.21 -8.47 7.73
C ALA A 112 -9.66 -8.98 9.09
N PHE A 113 -9.66 -10.30 9.25
CA PHE A 113 -9.92 -10.95 10.53
C PHE A 113 -8.84 -11.99 10.82
N PRO A 114 -8.60 -12.31 12.11
CA PRO A 114 -7.60 -13.29 12.52
C PRO A 114 -7.84 -14.67 11.91
N ASP A 115 -6.77 -15.30 11.43
CA ASP A 115 -6.71 -16.68 10.97
C ASP A 115 -5.61 -17.39 11.77
N MET A 116 -5.86 -17.51 13.07
CA MET A 116 -4.91 -18.00 14.07
C MET A 116 -5.66 -18.53 15.30
N PRO A 117 -5.01 -19.30 16.19
CA PRO A 117 -5.61 -19.73 17.46
C PRO A 117 -6.08 -18.54 18.31
N ASP A 118 -7.21 -18.70 19.00
CA ASP A 118 -7.81 -17.66 19.85
C ASP A 118 -6.81 -17.10 20.88
N ALA A 119 -5.93 -17.95 21.41
CA ALA A 119 -4.91 -17.55 22.37
C ALA A 119 -3.92 -16.50 21.81
N ASP A 120 -3.69 -16.49 20.50
CA ASP A 120 -2.73 -15.59 19.84
C ASP A 120 -3.35 -14.24 19.44
N VAL A 121 -4.68 -14.18 19.37
CA VAL A 121 -5.41 -13.02 18.81
C VAL A 121 -5.09 -11.71 19.55
N GLY A 122 -5.04 -11.76 20.89
CA GLY A 122 -4.79 -10.58 21.70
C GLY A 122 -3.42 -9.94 21.42
N GLU A 123 -2.38 -10.76 21.38
CA GLU A 123 -1.02 -10.31 21.09
C GLU A 123 -0.86 -9.87 19.63
N ALA A 124 -1.47 -10.56 18.69
CA ALA A 124 -1.45 -10.21 17.28
C ALA A 124 -2.07 -8.82 17.03
N TYR A 125 -3.20 -8.51 17.66
CA TYR A 125 -3.78 -7.17 17.59
C TYR A 125 -2.92 -6.11 18.32
N ALA A 126 -2.24 -6.48 19.41
CA ALA A 126 -1.33 -5.57 20.09
C ALA A 126 -0.11 -5.22 19.22
N ALA A 127 0.51 -6.23 18.59
CA ALA A 127 1.60 -6.05 17.62
C ALA A 127 1.15 -5.19 16.42
N LEU A 128 -0.03 -5.48 15.86
CA LEU A 128 -0.60 -4.71 14.75
C LEU A 128 -0.83 -3.24 15.11
N ARG A 129 -1.35 -2.94 16.30
CA ARG A 129 -1.52 -1.54 16.77
C ARG A 129 -0.18 -0.82 16.89
N ARG A 130 0.86 -1.50 17.42
CA ARG A 130 2.22 -0.92 17.51
C ARG A 130 2.83 -0.69 16.13
N PHE A 131 2.63 -1.61 15.18
CA PHE A 131 3.04 -1.44 13.79
C PHE A 131 2.37 -0.21 13.15
N HIS A 132 1.06 -0.04 13.33
CA HIS A 132 0.38 1.15 12.81
C HIS A 132 0.85 2.44 13.47
N ALA A 133 1.10 2.43 14.78
CA ALA A 133 1.65 3.58 15.47
C ALA A 133 3.05 3.94 14.95
N LEU A 134 3.87 2.93 14.65
CA LEU A 134 5.19 3.13 14.03
C LEU A 134 5.06 3.66 12.58
N ALA A 135 4.09 3.17 11.82
CA ALA A 135 3.83 3.64 10.47
C ALA A 135 3.36 5.11 10.41
N ASP A 136 2.82 5.61 11.50
CA ASP A 136 2.41 7.01 11.68
C ASP A 136 3.52 7.91 12.24
N ASP A 137 4.68 7.34 12.58
CA ASP A 137 5.82 8.11 13.11
C ASP A 137 6.43 8.98 11.99
N PRO A 138 6.56 10.31 12.21
CA PRO A 138 7.13 11.23 11.23
C PRO A 138 8.53 10.86 10.72
N ARG A 139 9.28 10.06 11.47
CA ARG A 139 10.61 9.56 11.03
C ARG A 139 10.53 8.71 9.77
N PHE A 140 9.39 8.05 9.53
CA PHE A 140 9.18 7.13 8.42
C PHE A 140 8.19 7.67 7.39
N GLU A 141 7.50 8.77 7.68
CA GLU A 141 6.47 9.36 6.81
C GLU A 141 7.03 10.51 5.98
N LEU A 142 6.94 10.40 4.66
CA LEU A 142 7.11 11.49 3.74
C LEU A 142 5.74 12.12 3.46
N THR A 143 5.62 13.44 3.66
CA THR A 143 4.39 14.21 3.40
C THR A 143 4.66 15.22 2.30
N PHE A 144 3.78 15.28 1.29
CA PHE A 144 3.90 16.23 0.18
C PHE A 144 2.55 16.48 -0.50
N ARG A 145 2.46 17.60 -1.21
CA ARG A 145 1.27 17.97 -1.97
C ARG A 145 1.50 17.73 -3.46
N LEU A 146 0.57 16.99 -4.08
CA LEU A 146 0.53 16.85 -5.55
C LEU A 146 -0.19 18.05 -6.15
N GLY A 147 0.45 18.71 -7.13
CA GLY A 147 -0.18 19.70 -7.99
C GLY A 147 -0.84 19.09 -9.22
N PRO A 148 -1.72 19.81 -9.92
CA PRO A 148 -2.29 19.34 -11.18
C PRO A 148 -1.19 19.00 -12.20
N GLY A 149 -1.27 17.79 -12.78
CA GLY A 149 -0.27 17.24 -13.70
C GLY A 149 0.78 16.35 -13.03
N ASP A 150 0.95 16.41 -11.71
CA ASP A 150 1.89 15.54 -11.01
C ASP A 150 1.42 14.08 -11.02
N ILE A 151 2.37 13.17 -11.17
CA ILE A 151 2.15 11.73 -11.06
C ILE A 151 3.07 11.18 -9.97
N MET A 152 2.48 10.59 -8.94
CA MET A 152 3.17 9.81 -7.93
C MET A 152 3.16 8.33 -8.33
N CYS A 153 4.33 7.68 -8.26
CA CYS A 153 4.46 6.24 -8.49
C CYS A 153 5.23 5.60 -7.34
N PHE A 154 4.77 4.46 -6.86
CA PHE A 154 5.45 3.71 -5.79
C PHE A 154 5.20 2.21 -5.89
N ASP A 155 6.13 1.42 -5.33
CA ASP A 155 5.99 -0.02 -5.12
C ASP A 155 4.98 -0.27 -4.00
N ASN A 156 3.80 -0.75 -4.37
CA ASN A 156 2.67 -0.98 -3.45
C ASN A 156 2.90 -2.13 -2.46
N ARG A 157 3.91 -2.99 -2.70
CA ARG A 157 4.23 -4.09 -1.77
C ARG A 157 5.20 -3.65 -0.68
N ARG A 158 5.96 -2.59 -0.93
CA ARG A 158 6.92 -2.01 -0.01
C ARG A 158 6.39 -0.77 0.71
N VAL A 159 5.75 0.13 -0.05
CA VAL A 159 5.37 1.46 0.43
C VAL A 159 3.91 1.48 0.82
N MET A 160 3.64 1.92 2.04
CA MET A 160 2.29 2.28 2.46
C MET A 160 2.01 3.73 2.08
N HIS A 161 0.83 3.98 1.55
CA HIS A 161 0.41 5.33 1.19
C HIS A 161 -0.80 5.76 2.01
N GLY A 162 -0.95 7.06 2.14
CA GLY A 162 -2.04 7.65 2.89
C GLY A 162 -2.32 9.08 2.44
N ARG A 163 -3.12 9.76 3.24
CA ARG A 163 -3.50 11.13 2.97
C ARG A 163 -3.90 11.84 4.27
N LYS A 164 -3.42 13.05 4.46
CA LYS A 164 -3.89 13.92 5.55
C LYS A 164 -5.37 14.27 5.35
N ALA A 165 -6.04 14.69 6.43
CA ALA A 165 -7.39 15.24 6.34
C ALA A 165 -7.43 16.46 5.40
N PHE A 166 -8.55 16.70 4.76
CA PHE A 166 -8.75 17.88 3.92
C PHE A 166 -10.13 18.51 4.16
N SER A 167 -10.23 19.79 3.87
CA SER A 167 -11.51 20.52 3.99
C SER A 167 -12.52 20.05 2.94
N GLY A 168 -13.82 20.20 3.24
CA GLY A 168 -14.88 19.99 2.26
C GLY A 168 -14.96 21.08 1.18
N SER A 169 -14.14 22.16 1.31
CA SER A 169 -14.05 23.25 0.33
C SER A 169 -13.02 22.93 -0.75
N GLY A 170 -13.30 23.30 -2.00
CA GLY A 170 -12.44 23.04 -3.14
C GLY A 170 -12.60 21.64 -3.73
N GLN A 171 -12.16 21.50 -4.97
CA GLN A 171 -12.20 20.23 -5.70
C GLN A 171 -10.87 19.48 -5.52
N ARG A 172 -10.97 18.17 -5.36
CA ARG A 172 -9.84 17.26 -5.35
C ARG A 172 -10.14 16.03 -6.21
N HIS A 173 -9.34 15.82 -7.28
CA HIS A 173 -9.49 14.70 -8.18
C HIS A 173 -8.12 14.09 -8.47
N LEU A 174 -7.92 12.87 -7.98
CA LEU A 174 -6.77 12.04 -8.29
C LEU A 174 -7.26 10.79 -9.01
N GLN A 175 -6.58 10.43 -10.09
CA GLN A 175 -6.84 9.22 -10.85
C GLN A 175 -5.79 8.18 -10.51
N GLY A 176 -6.23 6.97 -10.08
CA GLY A 176 -5.35 5.85 -9.75
C GLY A 176 -5.25 4.84 -10.88
N VAL A 177 -4.04 4.33 -11.11
CA VAL A 177 -3.75 3.19 -11.98
C VAL A 177 -2.88 2.20 -11.24
N TYR A 178 -3.14 0.92 -11.44
CA TYR A 178 -2.42 -0.17 -10.81
C TYR A 178 -1.83 -1.06 -11.89
N ILE A 179 -0.54 -1.41 -11.75
CA ILE A 179 0.18 -2.19 -12.74
C ILE A 179 0.88 -3.35 -12.02
N ASP A 180 0.77 -4.53 -12.60
CA ASP A 180 1.48 -5.70 -12.10
C ASP A 180 2.99 -5.51 -12.28
N ARG A 181 3.76 -6.05 -11.32
CA ARG A 181 5.22 -5.88 -11.33
C ARG A 181 5.86 -6.41 -12.61
N ASP A 182 5.38 -7.56 -13.10
CA ASP A 182 5.90 -8.19 -14.30
C ASP A 182 5.75 -7.31 -15.54
N GLU A 183 4.67 -6.56 -15.66
CA GLU A 183 4.42 -5.67 -16.80
C GLU A 183 5.42 -4.51 -16.83
N ILE A 184 5.70 -3.90 -15.68
CA ILE A 184 6.71 -2.82 -15.60
C ILE A 184 8.11 -3.36 -15.90
N LEU A 185 8.48 -4.50 -15.30
CA LEU A 185 9.78 -5.10 -15.52
C LEU A 185 9.96 -5.58 -16.97
N SER A 186 8.91 -6.14 -17.57
CA SER A 186 8.91 -6.53 -18.98
C SER A 186 9.09 -5.32 -19.90
N THR A 187 8.34 -4.25 -19.64
CA THR A 187 8.45 -3.01 -20.41
C THR A 187 9.84 -2.38 -20.28
N ALA A 188 10.39 -2.31 -19.07
CA ALA A 188 11.73 -1.79 -18.84
C ALA A 188 12.79 -2.58 -19.62
N ARG A 189 12.72 -3.92 -19.59
CA ARG A 189 13.62 -4.78 -20.37
C ARG A 189 13.47 -4.57 -21.88
N ALA A 190 12.24 -4.43 -22.38
CA ALA A 190 11.99 -4.19 -23.80
C ALA A 190 12.54 -2.83 -24.25
N VAL A 191 12.32 -1.77 -23.47
CA VAL A 191 12.87 -0.43 -23.77
C VAL A 191 14.40 -0.45 -23.76
N ASN A 192 15.03 -1.12 -22.80
CA ASN A 192 16.49 -1.22 -22.72
C ASN A 192 17.07 -1.95 -23.94
N ARG A 193 16.45 -3.05 -24.38
CA ARG A 193 16.86 -3.74 -25.62
C ARG A 193 16.74 -2.85 -26.86
N ALA A 194 15.63 -2.10 -26.98
CA ALA A 194 15.43 -1.20 -28.11
C ALA A 194 16.45 -0.04 -28.12
N ARG A 195 16.84 0.46 -26.95
CA ARG A 195 17.89 1.48 -26.83
C ARG A 195 19.26 0.95 -27.22
N ALA A 196 19.62 -0.25 -26.74
CA ALA A 196 20.89 -0.90 -27.09
C ALA A 196 21.01 -1.14 -28.60
N ALA A 197 19.94 -1.62 -29.25
CA ALA A 197 19.92 -1.85 -30.69
C ALA A 197 20.09 -0.57 -31.54
N ARG A 198 19.73 0.60 -31.01
CA ARG A 198 19.93 1.90 -31.69
C ARG A 198 21.35 2.47 -31.51
N GLN A 199 22.12 1.94 -30.56
CA GLN A 199 23.49 2.39 -30.26
C GLN A 199 24.55 1.49 -30.91
N THR A 200 24.12 0.39 -31.51
CA THR A 200 25.06 -0.49 -32.30
C THR A 200 25.10 0.04 -33.73
N PRO A 201 26.26 0.49 -34.22
CA PRO A 201 26.42 1.05 -35.58
C PRO A 201 26.12 0.03 -36.67
#